data_d70e2e01be69a95240f0ddd03e3323b9
#
_entry.id   d70e2e01be69a95240f0ddd03e3323b9
#
_cell.length_a   1.000
_cell.length_b   1.000
_cell.length_c   1.000
_cell.angle_alpha   90.00
_cell.angle_beta   90.00
_cell.angle_gamma   90.00
#
_symmetry.space_group_name_H-M   'P 1'
#
loop_
_entity.id
_entity.type
_entity.pdbx_description
1 polymer ?
#
loop_
_entity_poly.entity_id
_entity_poly.type
_entity_poly.pdbx_seq_one_letter_code
_entity_poly.pdbx_strand_id
1 'polypeptide(L)'
;MPEPGTTALVILLPTAEPVLAAARRVDPGLVRPGLPAHVTALYPFLPDASLTEDVTAAVRSLAAGFAPPEVELTELVTTPGFVALAAPSLQPVADAVCARWPDVLPYGGRFGPRPAAHLTVAMGGSAETLERVARDVRPLLPIAGRAAALQLVALTDRGWEPRLEAPFGG
;
A
#
# COMPACT_ATOMS: atom_id res chain seq x y z
N MET A 1 -2.03 -15.79 7.06
CA MET A 1 -1.83 -15.76 5.59
C MET A 1 -3.13 -15.35 4.94
N PRO A 2 -3.12 -14.37 4.04
CA PRO A 2 -4.32 -14.06 3.29
C PRO A 2 -4.67 -15.23 2.36
N GLU A 3 -5.98 -15.45 2.16
CA GLU A 3 -6.49 -16.52 1.33
C GLU A 3 -6.91 -15.99 -0.06
N PRO A 4 -6.92 -16.84 -1.10
CA PRO A 4 -7.50 -16.47 -2.38
C PRO A 4 -8.90 -15.88 -2.22
N GLY A 5 -9.19 -14.82 -2.97
CA GLY A 5 -10.41 -14.04 -2.80
C GLY A 5 -10.29 -12.84 -1.85
N THR A 6 -9.17 -12.71 -1.13
CA THR A 6 -8.87 -11.49 -0.38
C THR A 6 -8.56 -10.35 -1.34
N THR A 7 -9.09 -9.15 -1.08
CA THR A 7 -8.83 -7.96 -1.91
C THR A 7 -8.23 -6.82 -1.11
N ALA A 8 -7.67 -5.86 -1.82
CA ALA A 8 -7.13 -4.64 -1.23
C ALA A 8 -7.30 -3.44 -2.19
N LEU A 9 -7.41 -2.27 -1.60
CA LEU A 9 -7.26 -1.00 -2.31
C LEU A 9 -5.86 -0.45 -2.05
N VAL A 10 -5.08 -0.28 -3.10
CA VAL A 10 -3.68 0.13 -3.03
C VAL A 10 -3.38 1.26 -4.01
N ILE A 11 -2.34 2.02 -3.74
CA ILE A 11 -1.82 3.08 -4.61
C ILE A 11 -0.40 2.70 -4.98
N LEU A 12 -0.15 2.43 -6.26
CA LEU A 12 1.17 2.06 -6.75
C LEU A 12 2.08 3.29 -6.83
N LEU A 13 3.33 3.14 -6.40
CA LEU A 13 4.37 4.17 -6.45
C LEU A 13 5.63 3.60 -7.12
N PRO A 14 5.67 3.54 -8.46
CA PRO A 14 6.81 2.95 -9.17
C PRO A 14 8.15 3.62 -8.86
N THR A 15 8.15 4.91 -8.53
CA THR A 15 9.35 5.66 -8.16
C THR A 15 10.00 5.17 -6.86
N ALA A 16 9.27 4.40 -6.04
CA ALA A 16 9.78 3.81 -4.81
C ALA A 16 10.35 2.38 -5.00
N GLU A 17 10.32 1.81 -6.21
CA GLU A 17 10.91 0.49 -6.48
C GLU A 17 12.39 0.36 -6.07
N PRO A 18 13.25 1.38 -6.22
CA PRO A 18 14.64 1.30 -5.75
C PRO A 18 14.77 0.99 -4.26
N VAL A 19 13.82 1.42 -3.45
CA VAL A 19 13.78 1.15 -2.00
C VAL A 19 13.52 -0.34 -1.74
N LEU A 20 12.57 -0.95 -2.45
CA LEU A 20 12.32 -2.39 -2.36
C LEU A 20 13.48 -3.20 -2.92
N ALA A 21 14.13 -2.73 -3.98
CA ALA A 21 15.32 -3.36 -4.53
C ALA A 21 16.47 -3.38 -3.51
N ALA A 22 16.66 -2.29 -2.75
CA ALA A 22 17.63 -2.22 -1.68
C ALA A 22 17.36 -3.27 -0.58
N ALA A 23 16.09 -3.38 -0.16
CA ALA A 23 15.68 -4.37 0.82
C ALA A 23 15.90 -5.81 0.32
N ARG A 24 15.57 -6.11 -0.95
CA ARG A 24 15.78 -7.43 -1.56
C ARG A 24 17.25 -7.82 -1.64
N ARG A 25 18.16 -6.85 -1.79
CA ARG A 25 19.61 -7.12 -1.78
C ARG A 25 20.10 -7.56 -0.40
N VAL A 26 19.46 -7.09 0.66
CA VAL A 26 19.77 -7.53 2.03
C VAL A 26 19.21 -8.94 2.26
N ASP A 27 17.92 -9.13 2.01
CA ASP A 27 17.23 -10.41 2.09
C ASP A 27 15.93 -10.37 1.28
N PRO A 28 15.82 -11.15 0.18
CA PRO A 28 14.60 -11.19 -0.62
C PRO A 28 13.35 -11.60 0.15
N GLY A 29 13.52 -12.40 1.22
CA GLY A 29 12.39 -12.88 2.04
C GLY A 29 11.70 -11.79 2.86
N LEU A 30 12.32 -10.61 3.00
CA LEU A 30 11.74 -9.48 3.75
C LEU A 30 10.73 -8.68 2.92
N VAL A 31 10.81 -8.77 1.59
CA VAL A 31 9.94 -8.00 0.68
C VAL A 31 8.81 -8.90 0.21
N ARG A 32 7.57 -8.48 0.46
CA ARG A 32 6.41 -9.25 0.04
C ARG A 32 6.35 -9.33 -1.49
N PRO A 33 6.18 -10.53 -2.05
CA PRO A 33 6.05 -10.71 -3.49
C PRO A 33 4.66 -10.33 -3.99
N GLY A 34 4.56 -10.07 -5.28
CA GLY A 34 3.29 -10.04 -6.02
C GLY A 34 2.72 -8.65 -6.28
N LEU A 35 3.10 -7.63 -5.50
CA LEU A 35 2.74 -6.24 -5.80
C LEU A 35 4.00 -5.38 -5.95
N PRO A 36 4.00 -4.44 -6.91
CA PRO A 36 5.01 -3.39 -6.95
C PRO A 36 4.97 -2.51 -5.69
N ALA A 37 5.93 -1.60 -5.56
CA ALA A 37 5.93 -0.62 -4.48
C ALA A 37 4.58 0.10 -4.39
N HIS A 38 3.96 0.07 -3.21
CA HIS A 38 2.61 0.60 -3.03
C HIS A 38 2.37 1.09 -1.61
N VAL A 39 1.37 1.97 -1.47
CA VAL A 39 0.74 2.32 -0.21
C VAL A 39 -0.64 1.68 -0.17
N THR A 40 -0.96 0.99 0.92
CA THR A 40 -2.28 0.38 1.11
C THR A 40 -3.26 1.43 1.63
N ALA A 41 -4.37 1.62 0.92
CA ALA A 41 -5.46 2.48 1.37
C ALA A 41 -6.45 1.72 2.27
N LEU A 42 -6.75 0.45 1.94
CA LEU A 42 -7.61 -0.41 2.76
C LEU A 42 -7.31 -1.89 2.50
N TYR A 43 -7.00 -2.63 3.56
CA TYR A 43 -6.75 -4.07 3.53
C TYR A 43 -7.20 -4.73 4.85
N PRO A 44 -7.84 -5.91 4.80
CA PRO A 44 -8.51 -6.45 3.60
C PRO A 44 -9.69 -5.55 3.19
N PHE A 45 -10.05 -5.59 1.91
CA PHE A 45 -11.24 -4.94 1.40
C PHE A 45 -12.39 -5.95 1.32
N LEU A 46 -13.40 -5.71 0.51
CA LEU A 46 -14.53 -6.64 0.32
C LEU A 46 -14.06 -7.90 -0.42
N PRO A 47 -14.58 -9.09 -0.09
CA PRO A 47 -14.22 -10.31 -0.81
C PRO A 47 -14.38 -10.18 -2.32
N ASP A 48 -13.51 -10.81 -3.11
CA ASP A 48 -13.54 -10.75 -4.59
C ASP A 48 -14.94 -11.08 -5.15
N ALA A 49 -15.61 -12.08 -4.57
CA ALA A 49 -16.97 -12.46 -4.96
C ALA A 49 -18.03 -11.38 -4.65
N SER A 50 -17.72 -10.39 -3.82
CA SER A 50 -18.62 -9.29 -3.44
C SER A 50 -18.35 -8.00 -4.23
N LEU A 51 -17.45 -8.02 -5.19
CA LEU A 51 -17.10 -6.87 -6.03
C LEU A 51 -18.15 -6.68 -7.12
N THR A 52 -19.23 -6.00 -6.78
CA THR A 52 -20.31 -5.66 -7.71
C THR A 52 -19.94 -4.44 -8.56
N GLU A 53 -20.73 -4.18 -9.60
CA GLU A 53 -20.62 -2.96 -10.41
C GLU A 53 -20.74 -1.69 -9.55
N ASP A 54 -21.64 -1.69 -8.56
CA ASP A 54 -21.81 -0.56 -7.63
C ASP A 54 -20.56 -0.30 -6.80
N VAL A 55 -19.89 -1.37 -6.34
CA VAL A 55 -18.63 -1.25 -5.59
C VAL A 55 -17.53 -0.67 -6.47
N THR A 56 -17.37 -1.19 -7.69
CA THR A 56 -16.33 -0.70 -8.61
C THR A 56 -16.61 0.73 -9.07
N ALA A 57 -17.87 1.09 -9.30
CA ALA A 57 -18.28 2.46 -9.59
C ALA A 57 -17.98 3.42 -8.42
N ALA A 58 -18.20 2.97 -7.18
CA ALA A 58 -17.88 3.76 -6.00
C ALA A 58 -16.36 3.99 -5.86
N VAL A 59 -15.54 2.98 -6.17
CA VAL A 59 -14.07 3.12 -6.18
C VAL A 59 -13.63 4.14 -7.23
N ARG A 60 -14.18 4.07 -8.45
CA ARG A 60 -13.89 5.03 -9.53
C ARG A 60 -14.30 6.45 -9.13
N SER A 61 -15.50 6.60 -8.58
CA SER A 61 -16.01 7.91 -8.16
C SER A 61 -15.17 8.53 -7.06
N LEU A 62 -14.73 7.74 -6.09
CA LEU A 62 -13.85 8.20 -5.02
C LEU A 62 -12.50 8.67 -5.58
N ALA A 63 -11.86 7.87 -6.43
CA ALA A 63 -10.58 8.24 -7.04
C ALA A 63 -10.70 9.50 -7.90
N ALA A 64 -11.76 9.62 -8.71
CA ALA A 64 -12.00 10.79 -9.56
C ALA A 64 -12.18 12.09 -8.75
N GLY A 65 -12.56 12.01 -7.49
CA GLY A 65 -12.72 13.16 -6.58
C GLY A 65 -11.41 13.74 -6.06
N PHE A 66 -10.28 13.08 -6.30
CA PHE A 66 -8.95 13.58 -5.91
C PHE A 66 -8.14 13.98 -7.14
N ALA A 67 -7.50 15.14 -7.11
CA ALA A 67 -6.41 15.41 -8.05
C ALA A 67 -5.28 14.38 -7.82
N PRO A 68 -4.53 13.97 -8.86
CA PRO A 68 -3.42 13.04 -8.69
C PRO A 68 -2.44 13.52 -7.61
N PRO A 69 -2.33 12.82 -6.46
CA PRO A 69 -1.51 13.30 -5.34
C PRO A 69 -0.02 13.36 -5.71
N GLU A 70 0.61 14.47 -5.39
CA GLU A 70 2.07 14.54 -5.32
C GLU A 70 2.52 13.82 -4.06
N VAL A 71 3.50 12.95 -4.20
CA VAL A 71 4.00 12.10 -3.11
C VAL A 71 5.48 12.38 -2.87
N GLU A 72 5.82 12.64 -1.62
CA GLU A 72 7.20 12.75 -1.18
C GLU A 72 7.38 11.88 0.08
N LEU A 73 8.21 10.83 -0.04
CA LEU A 73 8.50 9.92 1.05
C LEU A 73 9.86 10.31 1.65
N THR A 74 9.84 10.87 2.84
CA THR A 74 11.04 11.42 3.50
C THR A 74 11.38 10.71 4.80
N GLU A 75 10.39 10.11 5.46
CA GLU A 75 10.52 9.55 6.79
C GLU A 75 10.55 8.03 6.77
N LEU A 76 11.66 7.48 7.27
CA LEU A 76 11.81 6.05 7.51
C LEU A 76 11.28 5.70 8.90
N VAL A 77 10.36 4.76 8.95
CA VAL A 77 9.76 4.22 10.18
C VAL A 77 10.31 2.83 10.41
N THR A 78 10.91 2.59 11.57
CA THR A 78 11.41 1.28 11.98
C THR A 78 10.76 0.87 13.30
N THR A 79 10.21 -0.33 13.31
CA THR A 79 9.67 -0.97 14.51
C THR A 79 10.14 -2.43 14.53
N PRO A 80 10.02 -3.15 15.64
CA PRO A 80 10.36 -4.58 15.67
C PRO A 80 9.65 -5.35 14.55
N GLY A 81 10.43 -5.98 13.67
CA GLY A 81 9.92 -6.76 12.54
C GLY A 81 9.41 -5.95 11.34
N PHE A 82 9.68 -4.63 11.26
CA PHE A 82 9.05 -3.81 10.25
C PHE A 82 9.87 -2.56 9.89
N VAL A 83 10.02 -2.32 8.58
CA VAL A 83 10.59 -1.08 8.02
C VAL A 83 9.62 -0.52 6.98
N ALA A 84 9.27 0.73 7.10
CA ALA A 84 8.36 1.41 6.19
C ALA A 84 8.78 2.85 5.92
N LEU A 85 8.19 3.46 4.89
CA LEU A 85 8.23 4.89 4.63
C LEU A 85 6.86 5.48 4.94
N ALA A 86 6.80 6.51 5.78
CA ALA A 86 5.57 7.25 6.02
C ALA A 86 5.11 7.94 4.73
N ALA A 87 3.81 7.90 4.45
CA ALA A 87 3.22 8.48 3.24
C ALA A 87 2.08 9.46 3.60
N PRO A 88 2.38 10.56 4.33
CA PRO A 88 1.34 11.47 4.83
C PRO A 88 0.55 12.17 3.72
N SER A 89 1.15 12.38 2.54
CA SER A 89 0.45 12.95 1.38
C SER A 89 -0.67 12.07 0.84
N LEU A 90 -0.65 10.76 1.11
CA LEU A 90 -1.71 9.82 0.73
C LEU A 90 -2.72 9.54 1.84
N GLN A 91 -2.53 10.09 3.03
CA GLN A 91 -3.46 9.93 4.14
C GLN A 91 -4.88 10.39 3.79
N PRO A 92 -5.10 11.54 3.11
CA PRO A 92 -6.45 11.96 2.75
C PRO A 92 -7.20 10.95 1.87
N VAL A 93 -6.51 10.29 0.95
CA VAL A 93 -7.12 9.23 0.11
C VAL A 93 -7.45 8.02 0.96
N ALA A 94 -6.52 7.55 1.79
CA ALA A 94 -6.74 6.40 2.67
C ALA A 94 -7.91 6.66 3.65
N ASP A 95 -7.99 7.84 4.24
CA ASP A 95 -9.08 8.24 5.13
C ASP A 95 -10.43 8.27 4.41
N ALA A 96 -10.47 8.79 3.18
CA ALA A 96 -11.69 8.82 2.38
C ALA A 96 -12.16 7.40 2.00
N VAL A 97 -11.23 6.50 1.70
CA VAL A 97 -11.55 5.08 1.44
C VAL A 97 -12.15 4.45 2.70
N CYS A 98 -11.53 4.59 3.86
CA CYS A 98 -12.05 4.05 5.11
C CYS A 98 -13.42 4.66 5.47
N ALA A 99 -13.62 5.95 5.22
CA ALA A 99 -14.91 6.62 5.47
C ALA A 99 -16.02 6.13 4.54
N ARG A 100 -15.68 5.73 3.29
CA ARG A 100 -16.67 5.21 2.32
C ARG A 100 -17.15 3.81 2.69
N TRP A 101 -16.30 3.01 3.33
CA TRP A 101 -16.63 1.65 3.78
C TRP A 101 -16.36 1.49 5.29
N PRO A 102 -17.17 2.14 6.14
CA PRO A 102 -16.91 2.21 7.58
C PRO A 102 -17.01 0.85 8.30
N ASP A 103 -17.74 -0.10 7.71
CA ASP A 103 -17.87 -1.45 8.26
C ASP A 103 -16.69 -2.37 7.91
N VAL A 104 -15.81 -1.93 7.01
CA VAL A 104 -14.61 -2.67 6.64
C VAL A 104 -13.44 -2.14 7.46
N LEU A 105 -13.03 -2.91 8.49
CA LEU A 105 -11.97 -2.50 9.40
C LEU A 105 -10.60 -2.75 8.79
N PRO A 106 -9.77 -1.71 8.59
CA PRO A 106 -8.39 -1.88 8.14
C PRO A 106 -7.62 -2.83 9.07
N TYR A 107 -6.94 -3.82 8.49
CA TYR A 107 -6.18 -4.84 9.22
C TYR A 107 -6.98 -5.51 10.35
N GLY A 108 -8.29 -5.69 10.16
CA GLY A 108 -9.17 -6.25 11.19
C GLY A 108 -9.31 -5.38 12.44
N GLY A 109 -9.08 -4.09 12.34
CA GLY A 109 -9.13 -3.13 13.45
C GLY A 109 -7.84 -3.07 14.30
N ARG A 110 -6.81 -3.83 13.95
CA ARG A 110 -5.57 -3.96 14.74
C ARG A 110 -4.85 -2.63 14.98
N PHE A 111 -4.94 -1.69 14.03
CA PHE A 111 -4.27 -0.39 14.08
C PHE A 111 -5.26 0.79 14.13
N GLY A 112 -6.47 0.51 14.60
CA GLY A 112 -7.54 1.51 14.64
C GLY A 112 -8.26 1.70 13.29
N PRO A 113 -9.25 2.60 13.25
CA PRO A 113 -10.10 2.80 12.06
C PRO A 113 -9.42 3.57 10.92
N ARG A 114 -8.32 4.27 11.21
CA ARG A 114 -7.56 5.09 10.26
C ARG A 114 -6.06 4.92 10.48
N PRO A 115 -5.48 3.79 10.03
CA PRO A 115 -4.04 3.58 10.16
C PRO A 115 -3.26 4.64 9.39
N ALA A 116 -2.07 4.99 9.88
CA ALA A 116 -1.18 5.90 9.17
C ALA A 116 -0.75 5.31 7.82
N ALA A 117 -0.94 6.07 6.74
CA ALA A 117 -0.55 5.66 5.40
C ALA A 117 0.97 5.49 5.33
N HIS A 118 1.42 4.37 4.78
CA HIS A 118 2.84 4.03 4.67
C HIS A 118 3.10 3.08 3.50
N LEU A 119 4.33 3.11 3.01
CA LEU A 119 4.85 2.13 2.06
C LEU A 119 5.71 1.13 2.84
N THR A 120 5.32 -0.13 2.85
CA THR A 120 6.08 -1.18 3.51
C THR A 120 7.33 -1.51 2.68
N VAL A 121 8.50 -1.43 3.31
CA VAL A 121 9.80 -1.76 2.72
C VAL A 121 10.19 -3.19 3.03
N ALA A 122 10.12 -3.57 4.30
CA ALA A 122 10.52 -4.90 4.77
C ALA A 122 9.70 -5.35 5.96
N MET A 123 9.40 -6.65 6.01
CA MET A 123 8.67 -7.28 7.11
C MET A 123 9.33 -8.59 7.51
N GLY A 124 9.41 -8.83 8.82
CA GLY A 124 10.05 -10.00 9.40
C GLY A 124 11.57 -9.83 9.53
N GLY A 125 12.27 -10.92 9.77
CA GLY A 125 13.72 -10.91 9.94
C GLY A 125 14.19 -10.46 11.33
N SER A 126 15.50 -10.47 11.51
CA SER A 126 16.13 -10.02 12.76
C SER A 126 16.24 -8.48 12.79
N ALA A 127 16.37 -7.93 14.00
CA ALA A 127 16.61 -6.50 14.18
C ALA A 127 17.85 -6.03 13.42
N GLU A 128 18.93 -6.81 13.43
CA GLU A 128 20.15 -6.52 12.68
C GLU A 128 19.92 -6.45 11.18
N THR A 129 19.15 -7.40 10.62
CA THR A 129 18.82 -7.43 9.19
C THR A 129 17.98 -6.21 8.80
N LEU A 130 16.99 -5.86 9.60
CA LEU A 130 16.15 -4.69 9.37
C LEU A 130 16.92 -3.37 9.50
N GLU A 131 17.91 -3.31 10.40
CA GLU A 131 18.79 -2.14 10.52
C GLU A 131 19.66 -1.98 9.27
N ARG A 132 20.15 -3.08 8.69
CA ARG A 132 20.85 -3.06 7.40
C ARG A 132 19.97 -2.52 6.29
N VAL A 133 18.71 -2.99 6.21
CA VAL A 133 17.73 -2.45 5.24
C VAL A 133 17.55 -0.94 5.45
N ALA A 134 17.32 -0.49 6.67
CA ALA A 134 17.13 0.92 6.98
C ALA A 134 18.34 1.77 6.57
N ARG A 135 19.55 1.28 6.83
CA ARG A 135 20.80 1.95 6.45
C ARG A 135 20.94 2.09 4.93
N ASP A 136 20.58 1.03 4.18
CA ASP A 136 20.72 1.03 2.72
C ASP A 136 19.62 1.86 2.03
N VAL A 137 18.47 2.03 2.69
CA VAL A 137 17.34 2.83 2.19
C VAL A 137 17.52 4.33 2.43
N ARG A 138 18.09 4.73 3.58
CA ARG A 138 18.23 6.16 3.94
C ARG A 138 18.86 7.03 2.85
N PRO A 139 19.95 6.60 2.17
CA PRO A 139 20.55 7.42 1.12
C PRO A 139 19.69 7.63 -0.12
N LEU A 140 18.63 6.82 -0.29
CA LEU A 140 17.70 6.92 -1.42
C LEU A 140 16.61 7.96 -1.20
N LEU A 141 16.45 8.46 0.04
CA LEU A 141 15.44 9.43 0.39
C LEU A 141 15.90 10.87 0.10
N PRO A 142 15.00 11.79 -0.25
CA PRO A 142 13.56 11.59 -0.43
C PRO A 142 13.20 10.85 -1.72
N ILE A 143 12.06 10.14 -1.71
CA ILE A 143 11.45 9.58 -2.92
C ILE A 143 10.30 10.49 -3.31
N ALA A 144 10.36 11.07 -4.49
CA ALA A 144 9.30 11.89 -5.04
C ALA A 144 8.57 11.16 -6.17
N GLY A 145 7.27 11.41 -6.32
CA GLY A 145 6.47 10.83 -7.38
C GLY A 145 5.07 11.41 -7.39
N ARG A 146 4.26 10.93 -8.33
CA ARG A 146 2.84 11.27 -8.44
C ARG A 146 2.04 9.99 -8.44
N ALA A 147 1.01 9.92 -7.60
CA ALA A 147 0.08 8.80 -7.60
C ALA A 147 -0.90 8.94 -8.77
N ALA A 148 -0.98 7.91 -9.61
CA ALA A 148 -1.80 7.96 -10.83
C ALA A 148 -3.23 7.45 -10.62
N ALA A 149 -3.39 6.42 -9.79
CA ALA A 149 -4.66 5.72 -9.65
C ALA A 149 -4.79 5.01 -8.29
N LEU A 150 -6.02 4.78 -7.90
CA LEU A 150 -6.38 3.81 -6.87
C LEU A 150 -6.58 2.45 -7.55
N GLN A 151 -5.88 1.43 -7.09
CA GLN A 151 -5.95 0.08 -7.65
C GLN A 151 -6.76 -0.83 -6.73
N LEU A 152 -7.69 -1.57 -7.29
CA LEU A 152 -8.33 -2.69 -6.64
C LEU A 152 -7.63 -3.97 -7.10
N VAL A 153 -7.07 -4.71 -6.16
CA VAL A 153 -6.34 -5.95 -6.42
C VAL A 153 -6.96 -7.11 -5.65
N ALA A 154 -6.88 -8.31 -6.19
CA ALA A 154 -7.35 -9.52 -5.53
C ALA A 154 -6.24 -10.58 -5.50
N LEU A 155 -6.16 -11.30 -4.39
CA LEU A 155 -5.29 -12.44 -4.26
C LEU A 155 -5.93 -13.65 -4.94
N THR A 156 -5.19 -14.27 -5.86
CA THR A 156 -5.57 -15.51 -6.55
C THR A 156 -4.54 -16.59 -6.24
N ASP A 157 -4.76 -17.79 -6.74
CA ASP A 157 -3.77 -18.87 -6.65
C ASP A 157 -2.44 -18.55 -7.37
N ARG A 158 -2.46 -17.54 -8.25
CA ARG A 158 -1.27 -17.07 -8.99
C ARG A 158 -0.62 -15.84 -8.37
N GLY A 159 -1.17 -15.31 -7.27
CA GLY A 159 -0.73 -14.09 -6.59
C GLY A 159 -1.72 -12.94 -6.73
N TRP A 160 -1.26 -11.73 -6.43
CA TRP A 160 -2.09 -10.53 -6.53
C TRP A 160 -2.32 -10.14 -7.99
N GLU A 161 -3.58 -9.99 -8.36
CA GLU A 161 -4.00 -9.61 -9.71
C GLU A 161 -4.87 -8.35 -9.68
N PRO A 162 -4.72 -7.44 -10.65
CA PRO A 162 -5.57 -6.26 -10.74
C PRO A 162 -7.02 -6.66 -11.07
N ARG A 163 -7.96 -5.96 -10.45
CA ARG A 163 -9.40 -6.03 -10.74
C ARG A 163 -9.90 -4.72 -11.35
N LEU A 164 -9.34 -3.61 -10.90
CA LEU A 164 -9.74 -2.28 -11.35
C LEU A 164 -8.58 -1.31 -11.18
N GLU A 165 -8.33 -0.51 -12.20
CA GLU A 165 -7.55 0.71 -12.10
C GLU A 165 -8.51 1.91 -12.16
N ALA A 166 -8.54 2.71 -11.10
CA ALA A 166 -9.38 3.89 -10.97
C ALA A 166 -8.49 5.13 -10.97
N PRO A 167 -8.31 5.82 -12.11
CA PRO A 167 -7.47 7.01 -12.20
C PRO A 167 -7.94 8.10 -11.24
N PHE A 168 -6.98 8.80 -10.61
CA PHE A 168 -7.29 10.04 -9.93
C PHE A 168 -7.72 11.09 -10.96
N GLY A 169 -8.72 11.89 -10.61
CA GLY A 169 -9.22 12.97 -11.45
C GLY A 169 -8.31 14.20 -11.40
N GLY A 170 -8.39 15.04 -12.41
CA GLY A 170 -7.60 16.27 -12.47
C GLY A 170 -8.42 17.44 -12.95
#